data_d679e6797b778239ee8e934336578e0c
#
_entry.id   d679e6797b778239ee8e934336578e0c
#
_cell.length_a   1.000
_cell.length_b   1.000
_cell.length_c   1.000
_cell.angle_alpha   90.00
_cell.angle_beta   90.00
_cell.angle_gamma   90.00
#
_symmetry.space_group_name_H-M   'P 1'
#
loop_
_entity.id
_entity.type
_entity.pdbx_description
1 polymer ?
#
loop_
_entity_poly.entity_id
_entity_poly.type
_entity_poly.pdbx_seq_one_letter_code
_entity_poly.pdbx_strand_id
1 'polypeptide(L)'
;MSDGNSDKKPIFKKVLNAAEKAFKKLHELGTYKPEDLSKIKEYKALINETANVFKLGISQEVPEEMKDYLEKDVFVFSGLKTHAQLAEARSLLKDSDGKIRPYHLFEQDVLKLNEKYNQNYLEAEWQFAQSSSQSAANWANLSDSERYNLQYRTAGDEKVRESHAAINGTTLPKSSEFWISYYPPNGWRCRCIAILVLASKYPATDVEKATAAAEKATTQIGKNGKNKLEMFRFNPGLEKRVFPKGNSYEKVVGADKVANVINKESYKLLEENERFVIERSRAIDRGIDKIYSSLNEYESTCVHMYSMPDAYYGHLNNFNRHGKIRLGARADGFNKETLELMTNTINSALDKIPDRFIGTVYRGTDLTYDQFKVYEEAWKNKTEYIEKGFMSTTTDKTKIFNGDTLFIVEAKNGAKIDKLSAISGEDEVLFKNEQKFRIKDVKSDKNGQTIYMEEI
;
A
#
# COMPACT_ATOMS: atom_id res chain seq x y z
N MET A 1 -32.07 9.91 -10.74
CA MET A 1 -30.88 9.59 -9.95
C MET A 1 -30.97 10.43 -8.69
N SER A 2 -31.41 9.81 -7.58
CA SER A 2 -31.69 10.48 -6.31
C SER A 2 -30.39 11.00 -5.70
N ASP A 3 -30.43 12.22 -5.20
CA ASP A 3 -29.38 12.95 -4.52
C ASP A 3 -28.75 12.13 -3.37
N GLY A 4 -27.64 11.45 -3.64
CA GLY A 4 -26.79 10.85 -2.62
C GLY A 4 -26.07 11.86 -1.70
N ASN A 5 -26.60 13.05 -1.58
CA ASN A 5 -26.02 14.17 -0.81
C ASN A 5 -26.58 14.31 0.61
N SER A 6 -27.72 13.67 0.92
CA SER A 6 -28.33 13.76 2.27
C SER A 6 -27.60 12.94 3.33
N ASP A 7 -27.03 11.77 2.95
CA ASP A 7 -26.38 10.86 3.90
C ASP A 7 -24.92 11.23 4.25
N LYS A 8 -24.30 12.11 3.47
CA LYS A 8 -22.90 12.55 3.65
C LYS A 8 -22.74 13.63 4.72
N LYS A 9 -23.75 14.47 4.90
CA LYS A 9 -23.72 15.62 5.85
C LYS A 9 -23.37 15.23 7.29
N PRO A 10 -23.87 14.11 7.87
CA PRO A 10 -23.53 13.72 9.24
C PRO A 10 -22.08 13.32 9.43
N ILE A 11 -21.47 12.66 8.41
CA ILE A 11 -20.10 12.15 8.47
C ILE A 11 -19.09 13.30 8.38
N PHE A 12 -19.26 14.22 7.44
CA PHE A 12 -18.44 15.41 7.33
C PHE A 12 -18.54 16.33 8.54
N LYS A 13 -19.73 16.38 9.18
CA LYS A 13 -19.94 17.14 10.42
C LYS A 13 -19.04 16.65 11.57
N LYS A 14 -18.75 15.34 11.65
CA LYS A 14 -17.81 14.82 12.64
C LYS A 14 -16.40 15.32 12.42
N VAL A 15 -15.94 15.39 11.18
CA VAL A 15 -14.62 15.95 10.84
C VAL A 15 -14.55 17.43 11.17
N LEU A 16 -15.57 18.22 10.81
CA LEU A 16 -15.66 19.64 11.14
C LEU A 16 -15.56 19.87 12.66
N ASN A 17 -16.34 19.13 13.44
CA ASN A 17 -16.32 19.23 14.91
C ASN A 17 -14.97 18.80 15.51
N ALA A 18 -14.32 17.78 14.94
CA ALA A 18 -13.00 17.36 15.40
C ALA A 18 -11.95 18.42 15.09
N ALA A 19 -12.01 19.06 13.92
CA ALA A 19 -11.12 20.14 13.53
C ALA A 19 -11.27 21.37 14.45
N GLU A 20 -12.49 21.77 14.79
CA GLU A 20 -12.73 22.87 15.74
C GLU A 20 -12.07 22.59 17.10
N LYS A 21 -12.22 21.36 17.63
CA LYS A 21 -11.57 20.96 18.87
C LYS A 21 -10.04 20.96 18.75
N ALA A 22 -9.51 20.51 17.62
CA ALA A 22 -8.07 20.50 17.35
C ALA A 22 -7.51 21.94 17.26
N PHE A 23 -8.19 22.86 16.59
CA PHE A 23 -7.77 24.27 16.53
C PHE A 23 -7.89 24.98 17.88
N LYS A 24 -8.92 24.69 18.67
CA LYS A 24 -9.00 25.21 20.03
C LYS A 24 -7.82 24.71 20.88
N LYS A 25 -7.49 23.40 20.77
CA LYS A 25 -6.34 22.83 21.46
C LYS A 25 -5.04 23.43 21.01
N LEU A 26 -4.86 23.68 19.72
CA LEU A 26 -3.70 24.39 19.16
C LEU A 26 -3.53 25.78 19.78
N HIS A 27 -4.62 26.55 19.90
CA HIS A 27 -4.60 27.88 20.52
C HIS A 27 -4.21 27.81 22.01
N GLU A 28 -4.79 26.85 22.78
CA GLU A 28 -4.44 26.63 24.20
C GLU A 28 -2.95 26.30 24.39
N LEU A 29 -2.36 25.54 23.49
CA LEU A 29 -0.94 25.15 23.54
C LEU A 29 -0.01 26.26 23.02
N GLY A 30 -0.49 27.17 22.19
CA GLY A 30 0.29 28.23 21.56
C GLY A 30 1.37 27.77 20.60
N THR A 31 1.46 26.46 20.31
CA THR A 31 2.47 25.86 19.43
C THR A 31 1.98 24.54 18.84
N TYR A 32 2.67 24.08 17.79
CA TYR A 32 2.42 22.80 17.12
C TYR A 32 3.71 22.23 16.55
N LYS A 33 3.88 20.91 16.67
CA LYS A 33 4.93 20.11 16.03
C LYS A 33 4.32 18.86 15.44
N PRO A 34 4.89 18.27 14.36
CA PRO A 34 4.39 17.01 13.77
C PRO A 34 4.24 15.88 14.80
N GLU A 35 5.16 15.79 15.78
CA GLU A 35 5.16 14.78 16.83
C GLU A 35 3.95 14.88 17.79
N ASP A 36 3.25 16.02 17.77
CA ASP A 36 2.06 16.23 18.60
C ASP A 36 0.84 15.45 18.07
N LEU A 37 0.87 15.06 16.78
CA LEU A 37 -0.22 14.33 16.13
C LEU A 37 -0.53 12.99 16.81
N SER A 38 0.48 12.29 17.30
CA SER A 38 0.32 11.01 18.03
C SER A 38 0.09 11.16 19.52
N LYS A 39 0.31 12.37 20.09
CA LYS A 39 0.26 12.61 21.54
C LYS A 39 -1.02 13.30 21.98
N ILE A 40 -1.55 14.21 21.15
CA ILE A 40 -2.69 15.06 21.51
C ILE A 40 -3.99 14.43 21.04
N LYS A 41 -4.89 14.19 21.98
CA LYS A 41 -6.16 13.50 21.75
C LYS A 41 -7.00 14.13 20.65
N GLU A 42 -7.09 15.45 20.62
CA GLU A 42 -7.88 16.20 19.65
C GLU A 42 -7.30 16.07 18.23
N TYR A 43 -5.97 15.99 18.08
CA TYR A 43 -5.31 15.78 16.80
C TYR A 43 -5.51 14.36 16.29
N LYS A 44 -5.37 13.36 17.17
CA LYS A 44 -5.69 11.96 16.86
C LYS A 44 -7.15 11.80 16.43
N ALA A 45 -8.07 12.47 17.13
CA ALA A 45 -9.49 12.44 16.79
C ALA A 45 -9.75 13.00 15.38
N LEU A 46 -9.09 14.12 14.99
CA LEU A 46 -9.22 14.68 13.66
C LEU A 46 -8.68 13.74 12.58
N ILE A 47 -7.52 13.08 12.82
CA ILE A 47 -6.97 12.07 11.92
C ILE A 47 -7.97 10.93 11.73
N ASN A 48 -8.47 10.36 12.83
CA ASN A 48 -9.37 9.21 12.81
C ASN A 48 -10.71 9.53 12.12
N GLU A 49 -11.33 10.66 12.42
CA GLU A 49 -12.59 11.05 11.76
C GLU A 49 -12.40 11.31 10.26
N THR A 50 -11.25 11.88 9.86
CA THR A 50 -10.89 12.07 8.45
C THR A 50 -10.67 10.71 7.77
N ALA A 51 -9.92 9.81 8.39
CA ALA A 51 -9.68 8.47 7.88
C ALA A 51 -10.98 7.66 7.74
N ASN A 52 -11.88 7.76 8.72
CA ASN A 52 -13.19 7.10 8.67
C ASN A 52 -14.02 7.53 7.46
N VAL A 53 -13.98 8.82 7.10
CA VAL A 53 -14.66 9.32 5.88
C VAL A 53 -14.10 8.62 4.63
N PHE A 54 -12.78 8.54 4.50
CA PHE A 54 -12.15 7.93 3.34
C PHE A 54 -12.29 6.41 3.30
N LYS A 55 -12.22 5.72 4.44
CA LYS A 55 -12.47 4.28 4.55
C LYS A 55 -13.85 3.87 4.06
N LEU A 56 -14.86 4.69 4.35
CA LEU A 56 -16.22 4.47 3.80
C LEU A 56 -16.29 4.63 2.27
N GLY A 57 -15.30 5.27 1.66
CA GLY A 57 -15.14 5.36 0.22
C GLY A 57 -14.45 4.14 -0.41
N ILE A 58 -13.81 3.26 0.37
CA ILE A 58 -13.14 2.07 -0.16
C ILE A 58 -14.20 1.09 -0.69
N SER A 59 -14.01 0.66 -1.94
CA SER A 59 -14.92 -0.27 -2.60
C SER A 59 -14.95 -1.63 -1.87
N GLN A 60 -16.13 -2.21 -1.75
CA GLN A 60 -16.32 -3.56 -1.22
C GLN A 60 -15.79 -4.66 -2.16
N GLU A 61 -15.51 -4.31 -3.42
CA GLU A 61 -14.95 -5.24 -4.42
C GLU A 61 -13.43 -5.35 -4.34
N VAL A 62 -12.78 -4.58 -3.45
CA VAL A 62 -11.33 -4.67 -3.20
C VAL A 62 -11.02 -6.05 -2.60
N PRO A 63 -10.08 -6.81 -3.21
CA PRO A 63 -9.61 -8.06 -2.61
C PRO A 63 -9.08 -7.86 -1.19
N GLU A 64 -9.31 -8.82 -0.30
CA GLU A 64 -8.96 -8.69 1.12
C GLU A 64 -7.44 -8.43 1.31
N GLU A 65 -6.60 -9.09 0.49
CA GLU A 65 -5.14 -8.89 0.50
C GLU A 65 -4.69 -7.46 0.10
N MET A 66 -5.56 -6.67 -0.52
CA MET A 66 -5.27 -5.27 -0.90
C MET A 66 -5.87 -4.27 0.10
N LYS A 67 -6.90 -4.64 0.81
CA LYS A 67 -7.68 -3.75 1.67
C LYS A 67 -6.84 -3.06 2.73
N ASP A 68 -5.99 -3.81 3.43
CA ASP A 68 -5.11 -3.25 4.46
C ASP A 68 -4.15 -2.18 3.91
N TYR A 69 -3.64 -2.37 2.68
CA TYR A 69 -2.79 -1.38 2.03
C TYR A 69 -3.55 -0.08 1.75
N LEU A 70 -4.78 -0.19 1.24
CA LEU A 70 -5.62 0.98 0.96
C LEU A 70 -6.03 1.70 2.24
N GLU A 71 -6.39 0.99 3.30
CA GLU A 71 -6.73 1.58 4.59
C GLU A 71 -5.55 2.28 5.25
N LYS A 72 -4.34 1.69 5.15
CA LYS A 72 -3.11 2.31 5.64
C LYS A 72 -2.78 3.58 4.88
N ASP A 73 -2.88 3.57 3.55
CA ASP A 73 -2.66 4.75 2.71
C ASP A 73 -3.63 5.89 3.07
N VAL A 74 -4.91 5.56 3.24
CA VAL A 74 -5.97 6.49 3.70
C VAL A 74 -5.63 7.10 5.07
N PHE A 75 -5.11 6.30 6.00
CA PHE A 75 -4.75 6.77 7.33
C PHE A 75 -3.55 7.72 7.29
N VAL A 76 -2.51 7.40 6.50
CA VAL A 76 -1.35 8.27 6.28
C VAL A 76 -1.76 9.58 5.63
N PHE A 77 -2.59 9.53 4.59
CA PHE A 77 -3.11 10.74 3.94
C PHE A 77 -3.90 11.62 4.90
N SER A 78 -4.72 11.02 5.77
CA SER A 78 -5.49 11.75 6.81
C SER A 78 -4.58 12.43 7.82
N GLY A 79 -3.48 11.80 8.20
CA GLY A 79 -2.45 12.40 9.05
C GLY A 79 -1.76 13.59 8.39
N LEU A 80 -1.37 13.46 7.13
CA LEU A 80 -0.75 14.53 6.34
C LEU A 80 -1.71 15.71 6.14
N LYS A 81 -2.99 15.45 5.86
CA LYS A 81 -4.03 16.47 5.77
C LYS A 81 -4.23 17.20 7.10
N THR A 82 -4.26 16.48 8.22
CA THR A 82 -4.36 17.06 9.56
C THR A 82 -3.15 17.92 9.88
N HIS A 83 -1.95 17.45 9.54
CA HIS A 83 -0.71 18.24 9.68
C HIS A 83 -0.79 19.55 8.89
N ALA A 84 -1.21 19.50 7.64
CA ALA A 84 -1.32 20.68 6.79
C ALA A 84 -2.26 21.74 7.40
N GLN A 85 -3.43 21.31 7.91
CA GLN A 85 -4.38 22.19 8.59
C GLN A 85 -3.80 22.84 9.84
N LEU A 86 -3.15 22.04 10.71
CA LEU A 86 -2.57 22.52 11.96
C LEU A 86 -1.35 23.42 11.71
N ALA A 87 -0.54 23.12 10.70
CA ALA A 87 0.59 23.95 10.28
C ALA A 87 0.11 25.32 9.75
N GLU A 88 -0.94 25.35 8.92
CA GLU A 88 -1.55 26.59 8.42
C GLU A 88 -2.20 27.36 9.58
N ALA A 89 -2.97 26.71 10.46
CA ALA A 89 -3.57 27.32 11.63
C ALA A 89 -2.52 27.89 12.61
N ARG A 90 -1.39 27.19 12.78
CA ARG A 90 -0.28 27.70 13.60
C ARG A 90 0.23 29.05 13.13
N SER A 91 0.27 29.31 11.83
CA SER A 91 0.70 30.61 11.28
C SER A 91 -0.23 31.76 11.67
N LEU A 92 -1.48 31.45 12.06
CA LEU A 92 -2.51 32.41 12.46
C LEU A 92 -2.53 32.68 13.97
N LEU A 93 -1.75 31.93 14.77
CA LEU A 93 -1.76 32.05 16.25
C LEU A 93 -1.24 33.38 16.76
N LYS A 94 -0.27 33.98 16.08
CA LYS A 94 0.44 35.17 16.55
C LYS A 94 0.08 36.40 15.74
N ASP A 95 0.07 37.54 16.43
CA ASP A 95 0.00 38.87 15.80
C ASP A 95 1.39 39.35 15.28
N SER A 96 1.43 40.57 14.75
CA SER A 96 2.66 41.20 14.26
C SER A 96 3.74 41.34 15.33
N ASP A 97 3.34 41.41 16.59
CA ASP A 97 4.24 41.60 17.75
C ASP A 97 4.71 40.25 18.31
N GLY A 98 4.30 39.12 17.71
CA GLY A 98 4.64 37.77 18.13
C GLY A 98 3.85 37.27 19.34
N LYS A 99 2.83 37.99 19.80
CA LYS A 99 1.94 37.59 20.91
C LYS A 99 0.83 36.67 20.42
N ILE A 100 0.40 35.74 21.27
CA ILE A 100 -0.76 34.92 20.97
C ILE A 100 -2.00 35.80 20.85
N ARG A 101 -2.70 35.68 19.72
CA ARG A 101 -3.95 36.40 19.45
C ARG A 101 -5.06 35.91 20.37
N PRO A 102 -6.01 36.80 20.78
CA PRO A 102 -7.23 36.38 21.48
C PRO A 102 -7.98 35.30 20.71
N TYR A 103 -8.52 34.29 21.43
CA TYR A 103 -9.14 33.14 20.79
C TYR A 103 -10.23 33.49 19.77
N HIS A 104 -11.12 34.43 20.08
CA HIS A 104 -12.19 34.83 19.16
C HIS A 104 -11.72 35.37 17.81
N LEU A 105 -10.54 36.03 17.75
CA LEU A 105 -9.93 36.50 16.49
C LEU A 105 -9.26 35.34 15.73
N PHE A 106 -8.60 34.46 16.44
CA PHE A 106 -8.03 33.25 15.88
C PHE A 106 -9.15 32.33 15.34
N GLU A 107 -10.21 32.13 16.11
CA GLU A 107 -11.37 31.30 15.75
C GLU A 107 -12.00 31.71 14.41
N GLN A 108 -12.22 33.00 14.19
CA GLN A 108 -12.77 33.51 12.93
C GLN A 108 -11.97 33.08 11.69
N ASP A 109 -10.64 33.03 11.80
CA ASP A 109 -9.78 32.65 10.69
C ASP A 109 -9.70 31.15 10.53
N VAL A 110 -9.62 30.38 11.62
CA VAL A 110 -9.57 28.92 11.52
C VAL A 110 -10.91 28.28 11.15
N LEU A 111 -12.04 28.97 11.35
CA LEU A 111 -13.34 28.52 10.81
C LEU A 111 -13.33 28.52 9.27
N LYS A 112 -12.76 29.55 8.63
CA LYS A 112 -12.57 29.60 7.17
C LYS A 112 -11.65 28.48 6.70
N LEU A 113 -10.59 28.21 7.48
CA LEU A 113 -9.67 27.13 7.22
C LEU A 113 -10.37 25.75 7.33
N ASN A 114 -11.19 25.57 8.36
CA ASN A 114 -12.01 24.37 8.56
C ASN A 114 -12.93 24.10 7.37
N GLU A 115 -13.64 25.13 6.90
CA GLU A 115 -14.50 25.03 5.72
C GLU A 115 -13.68 24.63 4.47
N LYS A 116 -12.54 25.29 4.25
CA LYS A 116 -11.64 24.99 3.12
C LYS A 116 -11.21 23.52 3.11
N TYR A 117 -10.68 23.01 4.22
CA TYR A 117 -10.10 21.66 4.30
C TYR A 117 -11.16 20.57 4.49
N ASN A 118 -12.16 20.82 5.33
CA ASN A 118 -13.03 19.76 5.83
C ASN A 118 -14.44 19.80 5.24
N GLN A 119 -14.72 20.75 4.36
CA GLN A 119 -15.90 20.76 3.52
C GLN A 119 -15.50 20.69 2.04
N ASN A 120 -14.77 21.70 1.53
CA ASN A 120 -14.49 21.81 0.09
C ASN A 120 -13.50 20.77 -0.43
N TYR A 121 -12.37 20.59 0.27
CA TYR A 121 -11.36 19.59 -0.16
C TYR A 121 -11.80 18.17 0.20
N LEU A 122 -12.37 17.97 1.39
CA LEU A 122 -12.78 16.64 1.86
C LEU A 122 -13.74 15.95 0.90
N GLU A 123 -14.70 16.70 0.31
CA GLU A 123 -15.63 16.13 -0.66
C GLU A 123 -14.93 15.63 -1.93
N ALA A 124 -14.03 16.44 -2.49
CA ALA A 124 -13.28 16.06 -3.69
C ALA A 124 -12.34 14.87 -3.44
N GLU A 125 -11.70 14.83 -2.27
CA GLU A 125 -10.82 13.76 -1.84
C GLU A 125 -11.61 12.46 -1.56
N TRP A 126 -12.78 12.57 -0.95
CA TRP A 126 -13.65 11.42 -0.73
C TRP A 126 -14.15 10.80 -2.05
N GLN A 127 -14.57 11.64 -3.02
CA GLN A 127 -14.93 11.17 -4.36
C GLN A 127 -13.76 10.52 -5.08
N PHE A 128 -12.55 11.06 -4.86
CA PHE A 128 -11.34 10.46 -5.41
C PHE A 128 -11.04 9.12 -4.74
N ALA A 129 -11.16 9.01 -3.42
CA ALA A 129 -10.97 7.75 -2.71
C ALA A 129 -11.92 6.65 -3.21
N GLN A 130 -13.19 6.99 -3.47
CA GLN A 130 -14.14 6.05 -4.06
C GLN A 130 -13.71 5.59 -5.46
N SER A 131 -13.41 6.52 -6.36
CA SER A 131 -13.04 6.16 -7.74
C SER A 131 -11.69 5.46 -7.82
N SER A 132 -10.72 5.84 -6.99
CA SER A 132 -9.39 5.23 -6.94
C SER A 132 -9.45 3.81 -6.37
N SER A 133 -10.17 3.59 -5.27
CA SER A 133 -10.33 2.25 -4.70
C SER A 133 -11.12 1.30 -5.61
N GLN A 134 -12.16 1.81 -6.30
CA GLN A 134 -12.87 1.02 -7.32
C GLN A 134 -11.94 0.64 -8.48
N SER A 135 -11.10 1.57 -8.92
CA SER A 135 -10.08 1.30 -9.95
C SER A 135 -9.06 0.27 -9.48
N ALA A 136 -8.64 0.33 -8.21
CA ALA A 136 -7.76 -0.68 -7.63
C ALA A 136 -8.41 -2.08 -7.62
N ALA A 137 -9.68 -2.16 -7.20
CA ALA A 137 -10.45 -3.40 -7.23
C ALA A 137 -10.59 -3.95 -8.65
N ASN A 138 -10.96 -3.09 -9.60
CA ASN A 138 -11.09 -3.47 -11.01
C ASN A 138 -9.75 -4.01 -11.55
N TRP A 139 -8.63 -3.33 -11.29
CA TRP A 139 -7.31 -3.76 -11.74
C TRP A 139 -6.94 -5.14 -11.21
N ALA A 140 -7.17 -5.39 -9.93
CA ALA A 140 -6.89 -6.68 -9.28
C ALA A 140 -7.70 -7.83 -9.89
N ASN A 141 -8.94 -7.55 -10.30
CA ASN A 141 -9.86 -8.54 -10.85
C ASN A 141 -9.80 -8.66 -12.39
N LEU A 142 -8.94 -7.88 -13.08
CA LEU A 142 -8.81 -7.94 -14.52
C LEU A 142 -8.10 -9.21 -14.98
N SER A 143 -8.68 -9.89 -15.97
CA SER A 143 -8.04 -11.01 -16.67
C SER A 143 -6.79 -10.58 -17.43
N ASP A 144 -5.73 -11.37 -17.35
CA ASP A 144 -4.50 -11.21 -18.15
C ASP A 144 -4.57 -11.93 -19.51
N SER A 145 -5.76 -12.34 -19.95
CA SER A 145 -5.95 -13.03 -21.20
C SER A 145 -5.71 -12.09 -22.40
N GLU A 146 -4.89 -12.52 -23.36
CA GLU A 146 -4.66 -11.83 -24.64
C GLU A 146 -5.93 -11.63 -25.49
N ARG A 147 -7.02 -12.30 -25.11
CA ARG A 147 -8.34 -12.13 -25.74
C ARG A 147 -8.91 -10.74 -25.54
N TYR A 148 -8.45 -10.01 -24.53
CA TYR A 148 -8.99 -8.72 -24.14
C TYR A 148 -7.90 -7.64 -24.13
N ASN A 149 -8.30 -6.44 -24.53
CA ASN A 149 -7.60 -5.20 -24.29
C ASN A 149 -8.32 -4.40 -23.19
N LEU A 150 -7.62 -3.48 -22.54
CA LEU A 150 -8.22 -2.43 -21.74
C LEU A 150 -8.51 -1.22 -22.63
N GLN A 151 -9.67 -0.60 -22.42
CA GLN A 151 -10.04 0.63 -23.09
C GLN A 151 -10.37 1.72 -22.07
N TYR A 152 -9.73 2.88 -22.22
CA TYR A 152 -10.01 4.08 -21.43
C TYR A 152 -11.38 4.64 -21.83
N ARG A 153 -12.24 4.88 -20.84
CA ARG A 153 -13.59 5.42 -21.05
C ARG A 153 -13.84 6.60 -20.14
N THR A 154 -14.30 7.70 -20.72
CA THR A 154 -14.83 8.83 -19.98
C THR A 154 -16.31 8.65 -19.67
N ALA A 155 -16.85 9.50 -18.77
CA ALA A 155 -18.29 9.48 -18.44
C ALA A 155 -19.19 9.90 -19.62
N GLY A 156 -18.63 10.51 -20.68
CA GLY A 156 -19.36 10.88 -21.91
C GLY A 156 -20.32 12.06 -21.78
N ASP A 157 -20.28 12.82 -20.70
CA ASP A 157 -21.11 13.98 -20.43
C ASP A 157 -20.34 15.31 -20.52
N GLU A 158 -21.04 16.43 -20.43
CA GLU A 158 -20.47 17.80 -20.51
C GLU A 158 -19.51 18.15 -19.38
N LYS A 159 -19.45 17.33 -18.31
CA LYS A 159 -18.53 17.52 -17.17
C LYS A 159 -17.19 16.83 -17.40
N VAL A 160 -17.01 16.10 -18.50
CA VAL A 160 -15.73 15.50 -18.89
C VAL A 160 -14.78 16.60 -19.31
N ARG A 161 -13.57 16.61 -18.72
CA ARG A 161 -12.54 17.55 -19.16
C ARG A 161 -12.15 17.28 -20.60
N GLU A 162 -11.98 18.33 -21.40
CA GLU A 162 -11.55 18.21 -22.80
C GLU A 162 -10.26 17.37 -22.94
N SER A 163 -9.31 17.57 -22.02
CA SER A 163 -8.09 16.78 -21.97
C SER A 163 -8.33 15.29 -21.77
N HIS A 164 -9.31 14.90 -20.95
CA HIS A 164 -9.69 13.50 -20.76
C HIS A 164 -10.51 12.94 -21.93
N ALA A 165 -11.30 13.78 -22.58
CA ALA A 165 -12.02 13.38 -23.79
C ALA A 165 -11.05 12.99 -24.91
N ALA A 166 -9.88 13.65 -24.99
CA ALA A 166 -8.85 13.37 -25.99
C ALA A 166 -8.23 11.97 -25.89
N ILE A 167 -8.29 11.32 -24.72
CA ILE A 167 -7.79 9.94 -24.51
C ILE A 167 -8.91 8.90 -24.42
N ASN A 168 -10.16 9.33 -24.61
CA ASN A 168 -11.29 8.41 -24.62
C ASN A 168 -11.18 7.42 -25.78
N GLY A 169 -11.37 6.14 -25.51
CA GLY A 169 -11.25 5.08 -26.53
C GLY A 169 -9.84 4.54 -26.70
N THR A 170 -8.82 5.11 -26.04
CA THR A 170 -7.48 4.50 -26.02
C THR A 170 -7.58 3.04 -25.58
N THR A 171 -7.10 2.14 -26.44
CA THR A 171 -7.25 0.70 -26.28
C THR A 171 -5.87 0.05 -26.34
N LEU A 172 -5.46 -0.64 -25.28
CA LEU A 172 -4.13 -1.27 -25.17
C LEU A 172 -4.21 -2.56 -24.35
N PRO A 173 -3.31 -3.54 -24.56
CA PRO A 173 -3.19 -4.69 -23.67
C PRO A 173 -2.98 -4.28 -22.22
N LYS A 174 -3.47 -5.07 -21.26
CA LYS A 174 -3.25 -4.82 -19.82
C LYS A 174 -1.75 -4.73 -19.47
N SER A 175 -0.90 -5.48 -20.16
CA SER A 175 0.56 -5.47 -20.00
C SER A 175 1.25 -4.20 -20.52
N SER A 176 0.54 -3.29 -21.17
CA SER A 176 1.12 -2.04 -21.68
C SER A 176 1.57 -1.13 -20.54
N GLU A 177 2.80 -0.59 -20.63
CA GLU A 177 3.34 0.40 -19.69
C GLU A 177 2.48 1.67 -19.58
N PHE A 178 1.66 1.96 -20.60
CA PHE A 178 0.68 3.05 -20.57
C PHE A 178 -0.16 3.03 -19.28
N TRP A 179 -0.61 1.86 -18.85
CA TRP A 179 -1.48 1.70 -17.70
C TRP A 179 -0.78 1.91 -16.34
N ILE A 180 0.54 1.91 -16.29
CA ILE A 180 1.30 2.23 -15.08
C ILE A 180 1.02 3.69 -14.67
N SER A 181 1.02 4.60 -15.66
CA SER A 181 0.90 6.04 -15.41
C SER A 181 -0.48 6.62 -15.70
N TYR A 182 -1.26 6.02 -16.58
CA TYR A 182 -2.48 6.65 -17.10
C TYR A 182 -3.76 5.85 -16.82
N TYR A 183 -3.68 4.85 -15.97
CA TYR A 183 -4.87 4.14 -15.49
C TYR A 183 -5.72 5.11 -14.63
N PRO A 184 -7.05 5.23 -14.88
CA PRO A 184 -7.86 6.20 -14.15
C PRO A 184 -8.01 5.85 -12.65
N PRO A 185 -8.27 6.87 -11.76
CA PRO A 185 -8.63 8.26 -12.06
C PRO A 185 -7.40 9.18 -12.22
N ASN A 186 -7.43 10.07 -13.22
CA ASN A 186 -6.32 10.97 -13.53
C ASN A 186 -6.59 12.43 -13.06
N GLY A 187 -7.20 12.61 -11.91
CA GLY A 187 -7.46 13.93 -11.32
C GLY A 187 -8.58 13.91 -10.29
N TRP A 188 -8.62 14.95 -9.45
CA TRP A 188 -9.74 15.15 -8.54
C TRP A 188 -11.07 15.19 -9.30
N ARG A 189 -12.09 14.50 -8.78
CA ARG A 189 -13.43 14.39 -9.38
C ARG A 189 -13.41 13.73 -10.77
N CYS A 190 -12.37 12.96 -11.11
CA CYS A 190 -12.33 12.17 -12.33
C CYS A 190 -13.32 11.00 -12.23
N ARG A 191 -14.13 10.81 -13.30
CA ARG A 191 -15.12 9.73 -13.43
C ARG A 191 -14.78 8.79 -14.60
N CYS A 192 -13.55 8.85 -15.09
CA CYS A 192 -13.07 7.95 -16.13
C CYS A 192 -12.84 6.56 -15.53
N ILE A 193 -12.98 5.54 -16.37
CA ILE A 193 -12.76 4.13 -16.03
C ILE A 193 -11.95 3.44 -17.13
N ALA A 194 -11.40 2.28 -16.84
CA ALA A 194 -10.87 1.37 -17.85
C ALA A 194 -11.72 0.09 -17.85
N ILE A 195 -12.11 -0.37 -19.04
CA ILE A 195 -12.96 -1.56 -19.20
C ILE A 195 -12.29 -2.57 -20.12
N LEU A 196 -12.59 -3.86 -19.91
CA LEU A 196 -12.20 -4.92 -20.83
C LEU A 196 -13.04 -4.87 -22.10
N VAL A 197 -12.35 -4.93 -23.24
CA VAL A 197 -12.97 -5.03 -24.57
C VAL A 197 -12.33 -6.18 -25.35
N LEU A 198 -13.09 -6.83 -26.25
CA LEU A 198 -12.54 -7.89 -27.09
C LEU A 198 -11.46 -7.33 -28.03
N ALA A 199 -10.24 -7.87 -27.95
CA ALA A 199 -9.11 -7.44 -28.78
C ALA A 199 -9.40 -7.59 -30.29
N SER A 200 -10.18 -8.61 -30.68
CA SER A 200 -10.60 -8.82 -32.06
C SER A 200 -11.54 -7.74 -32.59
N LYS A 201 -12.31 -7.08 -31.71
CA LYS A 201 -13.27 -6.02 -32.09
C LYS A 201 -12.70 -4.61 -31.88
N TYR A 202 -11.83 -4.45 -30.93
CA TYR A 202 -11.21 -3.18 -30.57
C TYR A 202 -9.68 -3.36 -30.63
N PRO A 203 -9.08 -3.11 -31.83
CA PRO A 203 -7.64 -3.24 -31.99
C PRO A 203 -6.88 -2.23 -31.13
N ALA A 204 -5.64 -2.57 -30.80
CA ALA A 204 -4.79 -1.71 -29.99
C ALA A 204 -4.53 -0.37 -30.69
N THR A 205 -4.63 0.70 -29.90
CA THR A 205 -4.20 2.05 -30.32
C THR A 205 -2.68 2.08 -30.43
N ASP A 206 -2.16 2.93 -31.31
CA ASP A 206 -0.74 3.24 -31.36
C ASP A 206 -0.27 3.77 -30.00
N VAL A 207 0.69 3.05 -29.37
CA VAL A 207 1.14 3.30 -28.01
C VAL A 207 1.80 4.67 -27.85
N GLU A 208 2.59 5.11 -28.83
CA GLU A 208 3.30 6.39 -28.77
C GLU A 208 2.31 7.55 -28.83
N LYS A 209 1.33 7.48 -29.74
CA LYS A 209 0.25 8.49 -29.87
C LYS A 209 -0.62 8.52 -28.62
N ALA A 210 -0.97 7.35 -28.07
CA ALA A 210 -1.76 7.24 -26.85
C ALA A 210 -1.02 7.88 -25.67
N THR A 211 0.26 7.57 -25.52
CA THR A 211 1.11 8.12 -24.44
C THR A 211 1.26 9.63 -24.57
N ALA A 212 1.53 10.17 -25.76
CA ALA A 212 1.64 11.61 -25.97
C ALA A 212 0.32 12.35 -25.66
N ALA A 213 -0.83 11.77 -26.05
CA ALA A 213 -2.14 12.33 -25.72
C ALA A 213 -2.42 12.31 -24.22
N ALA A 214 -2.09 11.20 -23.52
CA ALA A 214 -2.29 11.06 -22.09
C ALA A 214 -1.33 11.95 -21.28
N GLU A 215 -0.11 12.13 -21.75
CA GLU A 215 0.83 13.08 -21.15
C GLU A 215 0.29 14.51 -21.22
N LYS A 216 -0.20 14.92 -22.39
CA LYS A 216 -0.86 16.22 -22.55
C LYS A 216 -2.09 16.35 -21.65
N ALA A 217 -2.92 15.30 -21.56
CA ALA A 217 -4.13 15.28 -20.74
C ALA A 217 -3.84 15.40 -19.24
N THR A 218 -2.67 14.95 -18.80
CA THR A 218 -2.20 14.97 -17.41
C THR A 218 -1.09 16.02 -17.16
N THR A 219 -1.05 17.08 -17.99
CA THR A 219 -0.12 18.20 -17.83
C THR A 219 -0.89 19.49 -17.64
N GLN A 220 -0.66 20.14 -16.47
CA GLN A 220 -1.13 21.48 -16.15
C GLN A 220 -0.01 22.22 -15.41
N ILE A 221 0.70 23.08 -16.12
CA ILE A 221 1.82 23.81 -15.56
C ILE A 221 1.30 24.92 -14.63
N GLY A 222 1.77 24.89 -13.39
CA GLY A 222 1.48 25.92 -12.38
C GLY A 222 2.37 27.14 -12.52
N LYS A 223 2.08 28.20 -11.74
CA LYS A 223 2.88 29.43 -11.71
C LYS A 223 4.35 29.20 -11.32
N ASN A 224 4.63 28.09 -10.63
CA ASN A 224 5.99 27.68 -10.21
C ASN A 224 6.70 26.78 -11.26
N GLY A 225 6.17 26.67 -12.49
CA GLY A 225 6.73 25.84 -13.55
C GLY A 225 6.55 24.32 -13.37
N LYS A 226 5.91 23.86 -12.29
CA LYS A 226 5.68 22.42 -12.03
C LYS A 226 4.33 21.95 -12.57
N ASN A 227 4.28 20.72 -13.06
CA ASN A 227 3.03 20.09 -13.45
C ASN A 227 2.19 19.75 -12.21
N LYS A 228 0.99 20.32 -12.11
CA LYS A 228 0.05 20.07 -11.00
C LYS A 228 -0.64 18.72 -11.07
N LEU A 229 -0.75 18.14 -12.27
CA LEU A 229 -1.44 16.88 -12.50
C LEU A 229 -0.52 15.67 -12.54
N GLU A 230 0.79 15.88 -12.48
CA GLU A 230 1.81 14.81 -12.50
C GLU A 230 1.56 13.74 -11.42
N MET A 231 1.13 14.16 -10.23
CA MET A 231 0.83 13.25 -9.12
C MET A 231 -0.25 12.22 -9.47
N PHE A 232 -1.13 12.50 -10.43
CA PHE A 232 -2.18 11.57 -10.86
C PHE A 232 -1.72 10.56 -11.92
N ARG A 233 -0.43 10.56 -12.27
CA ARG A 233 0.19 9.55 -13.12
C ARG A 233 0.60 8.35 -12.29
N PHE A 234 -0.37 7.56 -11.87
CA PHE A 234 -0.17 6.32 -11.12
C PHE A 234 -1.33 5.35 -11.37
N ASN A 235 -1.10 4.08 -11.04
CA ASN A 235 -2.12 3.05 -11.09
C ASN A 235 -2.47 2.60 -9.66
N PRO A 236 -3.69 2.88 -9.17
CA PRO A 236 -4.08 2.54 -7.80
C PRO A 236 -3.97 1.05 -7.47
N GLY A 237 -4.23 0.19 -8.46
CA GLY A 237 -4.18 -1.27 -8.27
C GLY A 237 -2.75 -1.81 -8.25
N LEU A 238 -1.85 -1.29 -9.10
CA LEU A 238 -0.44 -1.66 -9.08
C LEU A 238 0.27 -1.14 -7.83
N GLU A 239 0.01 0.12 -7.46
CA GLU A 239 0.65 0.74 -6.30
C GLU A 239 -0.04 0.39 -4.97
N LYS A 240 -1.19 -0.28 -5.01
CA LYS A 240 -2.02 -0.64 -3.84
C LYS A 240 -2.25 0.56 -2.92
N ARG A 241 -2.66 1.67 -3.50
CA ARG A 241 -2.94 2.91 -2.76
C ARG A 241 -4.11 3.69 -3.34
N VAL A 242 -4.74 4.45 -2.46
CA VAL A 242 -5.88 5.31 -2.80
C VAL A 242 -5.41 6.68 -3.30
N PHE A 243 -4.50 7.31 -2.56
CA PHE A 243 -4.06 8.66 -2.84
C PHE A 243 -2.70 8.72 -3.53
N PRO A 244 -2.52 9.65 -4.49
CA PRO A 244 -1.27 9.78 -5.23
C PRO A 244 -0.13 10.30 -4.34
N LYS A 245 1.10 9.83 -4.61
CA LYS A 245 2.34 10.41 -4.07
C LYS A 245 2.58 11.82 -4.60
N GLY A 246 3.34 12.62 -3.86
CA GLY A 246 3.66 13.99 -4.27
C GLY A 246 2.48 14.95 -4.18
N ASN A 247 1.42 14.59 -3.45
CA ASN A 247 0.27 15.45 -3.21
C ASN A 247 0.64 16.71 -2.40
N SER A 248 -0.27 17.67 -2.31
CA SER A 248 0.01 18.97 -1.67
C SER A 248 0.34 18.85 -0.18
N TYR A 249 -0.17 17.84 0.52
CA TYR A 249 0.06 17.64 1.94
C TYR A 249 1.46 17.11 2.23
N GLU A 250 2.02 16.29 1.35
CA GLU A 250 3.40 15.79 1.45
C GLU A 250 4.45 16.92 1.25
N LYS A 251 4.05 18.05 0.69
CA LYS A 251 4.93 19.21 0.46
C LYS A 251 4.97 20.20 1.62
N VAL A 252 4.15 19.99 2.64
CA VAL A 252 4.14 20.83 3.85
C VAL A 252 5.39 20.52 4.68
N VAL A 253 6.04 21.57 5.20
CA VAL A 253 7.26 21.41 6.03
C VAL A 253 6.98 20.51 7.23
N GLY A 254 7.75 19.44 7.38
CA GLY A 254 7.58 18.44 8.44
C GLY A 254 6.69 17.25 8.06
N ALA A 255 6.20 17.17 6.82
CA ALA A 255 5.39 16.04 6.34
C ALA A 255 6.14 14.69 6.40
N ASP A 256 7.46 14.69 6.18
CA ASP A 256 8.34 13.53 6.37
C ASP A 256 8.26 12.96 7.80
N LYS A 257 8.25 13.83 8.79
CA LYS A 257 8.08 13.45 10.20
C LYS A 257 6.67 12.93 10.48
N VAL A 258 5.65 13.48 9.83
CA VAL A 258 4.26 13.02 9.96
C VAL A 258 4.13 11.57 9.54
N ALA A 259 4.67 11.19 8.39
CA ALA A 259 4.63 9.81 7.92
C ALA A 259 5.23 8.83 8.95
N ASN A 260 6.37 9.20 9.56
CA ASN A 260 7.00 8.41 10.61
C ASN A 260 6.12 8.31 11.89
N VAL A 261 5.54 9.44 12.33
CA VAL A 261 4.66 9.48 13.52
C VAL A 261 3.40 8.64 13.31
N ILE A 262 2.79 8.74 12.14
CA ILE A 262 1.56 8.00 11.78
C ILE A 262 1.86 6.51 11.61
N ASN A 263 2.97 6.16 10.98
CA ASN A 263 3.41 4.77 10.85
C ASN A 263 3.65 4.15 12.24
N LYS A 264 4.27 4.88 13.16
CA LYS A 264 4.49 4.41 14.54
C LYS A 264 3.17 4.04 15.24
N GLU A 265 2.11 4.84 15.08
CA GLU A 265 0.79 4.50 15.63
C GLU A 265 0.19 3.25 14.95
N SER A 266 0.42 3.07 13.63
CA SER A 266 0.01 1.86 12.89
C SER A 266 0.74 0.60 13.36
N TYR A 267 1.91 0.73 13.95
CA TYR A 267 2.71 -0.38 14.51
C TYR A 267 2.64 -0.48 16.03
N LYS A 268 1.63 0.13 16.65
CA LYS A 268 1.50 0.18 18.11
C LYS A 268 1.59 -1.20 18.76
N LEU A 269 0.95 -2.22 18.19
CA LEU A 269 1.00 -3.59 18.70
C LEU A 269 2.42 -4.17 18.70
N LEU A 270 3.25 -3.80 17.71
CA LEU A 270 4.66 -4.20 17.69
C LEU A 270 5.47 -3.41 18.72
N GLU A 271 5.18 -2.11 18.91
CA GLU A 271 5.82 -1.28 19.95
C GLU A 271 5.47 -1.74 21.38
N GLU A 272 4.33 -2.39 21.57
CA GLU A 272 3.92 -2.98 22.84
C GLU A 272 4.54 -4.38 23.06
N ASN A 273 5.14 -4.99 22.02
CA ASN A 273 5.85 -6.26 22.14
C ASN A 273 7.32 -6.03 22.48
N GLU A 274 7.72 -6.43 23.69
CA GLU A 274 9.07 -6.21 24.22
C GLU A 274 10.15 -6.85 23.33
N ARG A 275 9.91 -8.07 22.84
CA ARG A 275 10.86 -8.76 21.96
C ARG A 275 11.06 -8.03 20.65
N PHE A 276 9.98 -7.55 20.03
CA PHE A 276 10.07 -6.75 18.82
C PHE A 276 10.85 -5.45 19.03
N VAL A 277 10.60 -4.74 20.12
CA VAL A 277 11.29 -3.48 20.46
C VAL A 277 12.80 -3.70 20.60
N ILE A 278 13.22 -4.79 21.25
CA ILE A 278 14.63 -5.16 21.38
C ILE A 278 15.25 -5.41 20.00
N GLU A 279 14.61 -6.23 19.17
CA GLU A 279 15.17 -6.56 17.84
C GLU A 279 15.17 -5.35 16.90
N ARG A 280 14.17 -4.46 16.99
CA ARG A 280 14.17 -3.21 16.24
C ARG A 280 15.32 -2.30 16.65
N SER A 281 15.60 -2.16 17.94
CA SER A 281 16.75 -1.38 18.41
C SER A 281 18.06 -1.95 17.84
N ARG A 282 18.24 -3.27 17.87
CA ARG A 282 19.42 -3.95 17.32
C ARG A 282 19.55 -3.76 15.80
N ALA A 283 18.42 -3.82 15.08
CA ALA A 283 18.40 -3.61 13.63
C ALA A 283 18.80 -2.17 13.28
N ILE A 284 18.29 -1.18 14.01
CA ILE A 284 18.66 0.24 13.84
C ILE A 284 20.15 0.45 14.13
N ASP A 285 20.67 -0.10 15.22
CA ASP A 285 22.10 0.01 15.58
C ASP A 285 23.03 -0.59 14.52
N ARG A 286 22.55 -1.60 13.78
CA ARG A 286 23.25 -2.22 12.64
C ARG A 286 23.01 -1.48 11.32
N GLY A 287 22.17 -0.46 11.27
CA GLY A 287 21.82 0.30 10.07
C GLY A 287 20.91 -0.43 9.08
N ILE A 288 20.22 -1.49 9.51
CA ILE A 288 19.30 -2.28 8.67
C ILE A 288 18.14 -1.41 8.14
N ASP A 289 17.68 -0.46 8.94
CA ASP A 289 16.63 0.50 8.60
C ASP A 289 17.02 1.47 7.46
N LYS A 290 18.32 1.57 7.14
CA LYS A 290 18.87 2.49 6.13
C LYS A 290 19.23 1.81 4.81
N ILE A 291 19.13 0.49 4.73
CA ILE A 291 19.54 -0.28 3.54
C ILE A 291 18.71 0.08 2.32
N TYR A 292 17.39 0.20 2.49
CA TYR A 292 16.47 0.60 1.43
C TYR A 292 15.65 1.83 1.87
N SER A 293 15.84 2.95 1.20
CA SER A 293 15.09 4.19 1.46
C SER A 293 13.57 4.07 1.20
N SER A 294 13.16 3.01 0.50
CA SER A 294 11.75 2.67 0.25
C SER A 294 11.05 2.04 1.45
N LEU A 295 11.82 1.49 2.41
CA LEU A 295 11.30 0.84 3.61
C LEU A 295 11.35 1.78 4.82
N ASN A 296 10.40 1.59 5.72
CA ASN A 296 10.50 2.17 7.07
C ASN A 296 11.19 1.19 8.03
N GLU A 297 11.51 1.67 9.25
CA GLU A 297 12.22 0.89 10.27
C GLU A 297 11.48 -0.40 10.68
N TYR A 298 10.15 -0.40 10.68
CA TYR A 298 9.33 -1.58 11.03
C TYR A 298 9.38 -2.63 9.91
N GLU A 299 9.31 -2.20 8.67
CA GLU A 299 9.38 -3.06 7.50
C GLU A 299 10.75 -3.74 7.42
N SER A 300 11.82 -2.98 7.57
CA SER A 300 13.19 -3.50 7.59
C SER A 300 13.41 -4.47 8.75
N THR A 301 12.92 -4.13 9.94
CA THR A 301 13.02 -4.99 11.13
C THR A 301 12.24 -6.29 10.97
N CYS A 302 11.00 -6.25 10.46
CA CYS A 302 10.19 -7.45 10.29
C CYS A 302 10.83 -8.43 9.29
N VAL A 303 11.40 -7.94 8.18
CA VAL A 303 12.13 -8.80 7.22
C VAL A 303 13.40 -9.36 7.87
N HIS A 304 14.16 -8.54 8.59
CA HIS A 304 15.34 -8.98 9.33
C HIS A 304 15.01 -10.07 10.35
N MET A 305 13.98 -9.87 11.17
CA MET A 305 13.52 -10.87 12.16
C MET A 305 13.05 -12.16 11.49
N TYR A 306 12.37 -12.08 10.32
CA TYR A 306 11.95 -13.27 9.60
C TYR A 306 13.13 -14.19 9.26
N SER A 307 14.27 -13.65 8.87
CA SER A 307 15.49 -14.39 8.49
C SER A 307 16.37 -14.80 9.67
N MET A 308 15.98 -14.47 10.91
CA MET A 308 16.78 -14.86 12.10
C MET A 308 16.74 -16.36 12.38
N PRO A 309 17.83 -16.92 12.94
CA PRO A 309 17.90 -18.33 13.35
C PRO A 309 16.89 -18.72 14.44
N ASP A 310 16.38 -17.76 15.20
CA ASP A 310 15.45 -17.95 16.34
C ASP A 310 14.03 -18.40 15.92
N ALA A 311 13.88 -18.86 14.69
CA ALA A 311 12.65 -19.47 14.13
C ALA A 311 11.44 -18.53 14.00
N TYR A 312 11.62 -17.20 13.92
CA TYR A 312 10.51 -16.27 13.66
C TYR A 312 9.79 -16.62 12.34
N TYR A 313 10.52 -17.02 11.30
CA TYR A 313 9.92 -17.58 10.08
C TYR A 313 8.98 -18.76 10.38
N GLY A 314 9.35 -19.62 11.32
CA GLY A 314 8.54 -20.75 11.73
C GLY A 314 7.26 -20.33 12.47
N HIS A 315 7.31 -19.24 13.24
CA HIS A 315 6.14 -18.70 13.94
C HIS A 315 5.15 -18.10 12.94
N LEU A 316 5.63 -17.25 12.04
CA LEU A 316 4.84 -16.59 11.01
C LEU A 316 4.25 -17.61 10.01
N ASN A 317 5.07 -18.52 9.50
CA ASN A 317 4.61 -19.50 8.52
C ASN A 317 3.62 -20.52 9.13
N ASN A 318 3.80 -20.91 10.40
CA ASN A 318 2.83 -21.75 11.07
C ASN A 318 1.49 -21.02 11.29
N PHE A 319 1.56 -19.74 11.67
CA PHE A 319 0.38 -18.92 11.83
C PHE A 319 -0.34 -18.71 10.49
N ASN A 320 0.36 -18.32 9.44
CA ASN A 320 -0.20 -18.06 8.11
C ASN A 320 -0.82 -19.31 7.47
N ARG A 321 -0.18 -20.50 7.63
CA ARG A 321 -0.68 -21.77 7.06
C ARG A 321 -1.83 -22.38 7.85
N HIS A 322 -1.82 -22.22 9.17
CA HIS A 322 -2.70 -23.01 10.06
C HIS A 322 -3.52 -22.18 11.04
N GLY A 323 -3.33 -20.85 11.10
CA GLY A 323 -3.97 -19.98 12.09
C GLY A 323 -3.53 -20.25 13.55
N LYS A 324 -2.45 -21.03 13.75
CA LYS A 324 -2.02 -21.52 15.08
C LYS A 324 -0.76 -20.77 15.55
N ILE A 325 -0.78 -20.33 16.79
CA ILE A 325 0.35 -19.68 17.44
C ILE A 325 1.20 -20.73 18.14
N ARG A 326 2.48 -20.84 17.78
CA ARG A 326 3.43 -21.75 18.43
C ARG A 326 3.74 -21.30 19.86
N LEU A 327 4.10 -22.24 20.76
CA LEU A 327 4.46 -21.94 22.14
C LEU A 327 5.61 -20.91 22.24
N GLY A 328 6.64 -21.03 21.40
CA GLY A 328 7.75 -20.08 21.36
C GLY A 328 7.28 -18.65 21.02
N ALA A 329 6.38 -18.48 20.05
CA ALA A 329 5.83 -17.17 19.73
C ALA A 329 5.05 -16.56 20.88
N ARG A 330 4.31 -17.36 21.65
CA ARG A 330 3.60 -16.93 22.86
C ARG A 330 4.56 -16.53 23.98
N ALA A 331 5.66 -17.27 24.15
CA ALA A 331 6.70 -16.95 25.12
C ALA A 331 7.37 -15.61 24.81
N ASP A 332 7.51 -15.26 23.51
CA ASP A 332 8.01 -13.96 23.05
C ASP A 332 6.94 -12.85 23.03
N GLY A 333 5.75 -13.12 23.56
CA GLY A 333 4.65 -12.15 23.66
C GLY A 333 3.89 -11.90 22.35
N PHE A 334 4.09 -12.72 21.29
CA PHE A 334 3.34 -12.60 20.05
C PHE A 334 1.95 -13.24 20.17
N ASN A 335 0.93 -12.45 19.89
CA ASN A 335 -0.46 -12.89 19.75
C ASN A 335 -0.88 -12.92 18.28
N LYS A 336 -2.16 -13.23 18.03
CA LYS A 336 -2.70 -13.28 16.68
C LYS A 336 -2.53 -11.95 15.95
N GLU A 337 -2.92 -10.87 16.60
CA GLU A 337 -2.93 -9.52 16.03
C GLU A 337 -1.50 -9.03 15.71
N THR A 338 -0.53 -9.34 16.55
CA THR A 338 0.88 -9.01 16.29
C THR A 338 1.46 -9.83 15.13
N LEU A 339 1.12 -11.11 15.00
CA LEU A 339 1.59 -11.95 13.90
C LEU A 339 0.94 -11.56 12.57
N GLU A 340 -0.35 -11.19 12.57
CA GLU A 340 -1.03 -10.60 11.40
C GLU A 340 -0.35 -9.30 10.98
N LEU A 341 -0.09 -8.41 11.94
CA LEU A 341 0.59 -7.14 11.65
C LEU A 341 2.01 -7.36 11.10
N MET A 342 2.78 -8.30 11.65
CA MET A 342 4.10 -8.65 11.12
C MET A 342 4.02 -9.22 9.70
N THR A 343 3.06 -10.11 9.43
CA THR A 343 2.84 -10.68 8.10
C THR A 343 2.55 -9.57 7.07
N ASN A 344 1.61 -8.69 7.38
CA ASN A 344 1.26 -7.56 6.52
C ASN A 344 2.44 -6.58 6.33
N THR A 345 3.24 -6.40 7.39
CA THR A 345 4.44 -5.54 7.34
C THR A 345 5.52 -6.13 6.44
N ILE A 346 5.77 -7.44 6.51
CA ILE A 346 6.71 -8.13 5.61
C ILE A 346 6.21 -8.07 4.17
N ASN A 347 4.93 -8.34 3.91
CA ASN A 347 4.37 -8.21 2.56
C ASN A 347 4.56 -6.80 1.99
N SER A 348 4.30 -5.77 2.80
CA SER A 348 4.54 -4.37 2.44
C SER A 348 6.01 -4.11 2.10
N ALA A 349 6.92 -4.65 2.88
CA ALA A 349 8.36 -4.54 2.62
C ALA A 349 8.74 -5.22 1.31
N LEU A 350 8.30 -6.47 1.11
CA LEU A 350 8.60 -7.23 -0.10
C LEU A 350 8.07 -6.55 -1.38
N ASP A 351 6.95 -5.84 -1.32
CA ASP A 351 6.45 -5.05 -2.45
C ASP A 351 7.33 -3.82 -2.77
N LYS A 352 8.05 -3.28 -1.78
CA LYS A 352 8.85 -2.06 -1.89
C LYS A 352 10.34 -2.29 -2.12
N ILE A 353 10.86 -3.47 -1.82
CA ILE A 353 12.26 -3.83 -2.07
C ILE A 353 12.53 -3.70 -3.57
N PRO A 354 13.51 -2.87 -4.00
CA PRO A 354 13.78 -2.67 -5.42
C PRO A 354 14.55 -3.83 -6.04
N ASP A 355 15.30 -4.60 -5.22
CA ASP A 355 16.13 -5.71 -5.68
C ASP A 355 15.24 -6.92 -5.98
N ARG A 356 14.92 -7.10 -7.27
CA ARG A 356 14.07 -8.21 -7.76
C ARG A 356 14.93 -9.29 -8.41
N PHE A 357 14.45 -10.53 -8.32
CA PHE A 357 15.06 -11.67 -8.97
C PHE A 357 14.11 -12.29 -10.00
N ILE A 358 14.65 -12.53 -11.18
CA ILE A 358 13.99 -13.27 -12.28
C ILE A 358 14.91 -14.43 -12.63
N GLY A 359 14.40 -15.65 -12.59
CA GLY A 359 15.18 -16.85 -12.89
C GLY A 359 14.87 -17.99 -11.95
N THR A 360 15.70 -19.01 -11.97
CA THR A 360 15.48 -20.23 -11.18
C THR A 360 16.02 -20.06 -9.76
N VAL A 361 15.17 -20.39 -8.77
CA VAL A 361 15.53 -20.45 -7.35
C VAL A 361 15.16 -21.81 -6.77
N TYR A 362 15.77 -22.16 -5.64
CA TYR A 362 15.74 -23.47 -5.04
C TYR A 362 15.33 -23.42 -3.57
N ARG A 363 14.61 -24.45 -3.11
CA ARG A 363 14.30 -24.65 -1.69
C ARG A 363 14.30 -26.14 -1.38
N GLY A 364 15.04 -26.57 -0.36
CA GLY A 364 14.95 -27.90 0.22
C GLY A 364 14.08 -27.87 1.49
N THR A 365 13.25 -28.88 1.69
CA THR A 365 12.43 -29.05 2.90
C THR A 365 11.92 -30.48 3.01
N ASP A 366 11.40 -30.86 4.19
CA ASP A 366 10.66 -32.08 4.37
C ASP A 366 9.17 -31.83 4.18
N LEU A 367 8.50 -32.69 3.41
CA LEU A 367 7.04 -32.69 3.28
C LEU A 367 6.46 -34.01 3.77
N THR A 368 5.37 -33.94 4.52
CA THR A 368 4.55 -35.13 4.76
C THR A 368 3.89 -35.59 3.46
N TYR A 369 3.48 -36.84 3.41
CA TYR A 369 2.75 -37.41 2.27
C TYR A 369 1.51 -36.56 1.89
N ASP A 370 0.74 -36.11 2.88
CA ASP A 370 -0.45 -35.28 2.64
C ASP A 370 -0.10 -33.89 2.08
N GLN A 371 0.98 -33.30 2.56
CA GLN A 371 1.47 -32.02 2.04
C GLN A 371 1.93 -32.16 0.58
N PHE A 372 2.67 -33.22 0.26
CA PHE A 372 3.12 -33.48 -1.11
C PHE A 372 1.96 -33.71 -2.08
N LYS A 373 0.91 -34.43 -1.63
CA LYS A 373 -0.31 -34.65 -2.42
C LYS A 373 -0.97 -33.36 -2.90
N VAL A 374 -0.93 -32.30 -2.13
CA VAL A 374 -1.53 -31.01 -2.53
C VAL A 374 -0.88 -30.49 -3.83
N TYR A 375 0.44 -30.61 -3.96
CA TYR A 375 1.16 -30.21 -5.17
C TYR A 375 0.86 -31.17 -6.34
N GLU A 376 0.81 -32.47 -6.06
CA GLU A 376 0.49 -33.48 -7.04
C GLU A 376 -0.92 -33.28 -7.63
N GLU A 377 -1.90 -32.97 -6.79
CA GLU A 377 -3.27 -32.68 -7.19
C GLU A 377 -3.37 -31.37 -7.98
N ALA A 378 -2.68 -30.31 -7.55
CA ALA A 378 -2.62 -29.06 -8.29
C ALA A 378 -2.02 -29.25 -9.69
N TRP A 379 -0.97 -30.06 -9.80
CA TRP A 379 -0.35 -30.42 -11.08
C TRP A 379 -1.31 -31.21 -11.98
N LYS A 380 -1.91 -32.30 -11.48
CA LYS A 380 -2.85 -33.16 -12.22
C LYS A 380 -4.08 -32.39 -12.71
N ASN A 381 -4.62 -31.53 -11.86
CA ASN A 381 -5.83 -30.76 -12.15
C ASN A 381 -5.55 -29.43 -12.88
N LYS A 382 -4.27 -29.08 -13.10
CA LYS A 382 -3.82 -27.79 -13.69
C LYS A 382 -4.39 -26.58 -12.96
N THR A 383 -4.51 -26.67 -11.64
CA THR A 383 -4.96 -25.57 -10.78
C THR A 383 -3.79 -24.76 -10.25
N GLU A 384 -4.06 -23.52 -9.86
CA GLU A 384 -3.07 -22.69 -9.18
C GLU A 384 -2.84 -23.23 -7.76
N TYR A 385 -1.60 -23.20 -7.30
CA TYR A 385 -1.23 -23.42 -5.92
C TYR A 385 -1.00 -22.08 -5.22
N ILE A 386 -1.58 -21.91 -4.04
CA ILE A 386 -1.40 -20.72 -3.21
C ILE A 386 -0.56 -21.10 -1.99
N GLU A 387 0.65 -20.55 -1.90
CA GLU A 387 1.49 -20.69 -0.71
C GLU A 387 1.02 -19.73 0.38
N LYS A 388 0.41 -20.26 1.41
CA LYS A 388 -0.13 -19.45 2.51
C LYS A 388 0.93 -18.88 3.45
N GLY A 389 2.11 -19.46 3.49
CA GLY A 389 3.25 -18.92 4.22
C GLY A 389 4.13 -18.06 3.33
N PHE A 390 5.18 -17.50 3.90
CA PHE A 390 6.29 -16.97 3.12
C PHE A 390 7.13 -18.14 2.59
N MET A 391 7.58 -18.04 1.34
CA MET A 391 8.48 -19.04 0.76
C MET A 391 9.88 -18.45 0.60
N SER A 392 10.79 -18.83 1.48
CA SER A 392 12.22 -18.55 1.37
C SER A 392 12.86 -19.54 0.42
N THR A 393 13.66 -19.03 -0.52
CA THR A 393 14.39 -19.78 -1.54
C THR A 393 15.79 -19.19 -1.70
N THR A 394 16.69 -19.88 -2.37
CA THR A 394 18.03 -19.39 -2.68
C THR A 394 18.33 -19.46 -4.19
N THR A 395 19.14 -18.54 -4.68
CA THR A 395 19.64 -18.59 -6.07
C THR A 395 20.76 -19.64 -6.26
N ASP A 396 21.38 -20.07 -5.15
CA ASP A 396 22.48 -21.02 -5.14
C ASP A 396 22.00 -22.40 -4.66
N LYS A 397 21.93 -23.36 -5.57
CA LYS A 397 21.51 -24.74 -5.28
C LYS A 397 22.35 -25.43 -4.20
N THR A 398 23.58 -24.98 -3.96
CA THR A 398 24.46 -25.55 -2.92
C THR A 398 24.10 -25.10 -1.51
N LYS A 399 23.25 -24.08 -1.38
CA LYS A 399 22.84 -23.47 -0.10
C LYS A 399 21.44 -23.89 0.36
N ILE A 400 20.82 -24.84 -0.33
CA ILE A 400 19.50 -25.36 0.08
C ILE A 400 19.59 -26.10 1.42
N PHE A 401 18.55 -26.02 2.21
CA PHE A 401 18.42 -26.91 3.38
C PHE A 401 18.25 -28.36 2.91
N ASN A 402 18.86 -29.29 3.65
CA ASN A 402 18.65 -30.71 3.42
C ASN A 402 17.19 -31.09 3.76
N GLY A 403 16.58 -31.88 2.90
CA GLY A 403 15.21 -32.37 3.06
C GLY A 403 14.88 -33.40 1.99
N ASP A 404 13.79 -34.10 2.15
CA ASP A 404 13.29 -35.10 1.21
C ASP A 404 12.68 -34.51 -0.07
N THR A 405 12.38 -33.22 -0.06
CA THR A 405 11.71 -32.50 -1.14
C THR A 405 12.51 -31.29 -1.62
N LEU A 406 12.78 -31.23 -2.92
CA LEU A 406 13.39 -30.12 -3.62
C LEU A 406 12.32 -29.34 -4.40
N PHE A 407 12.20 -28.06 -4.12
CA PHE A 407 11.46 -27.12 -4.98
C PHE A 407 12.43 -26.44 -5.95
N ILE A 408 12.04 -26.42 -7.22
CA ILE A 408 12.68 -25.67 -8.29
C ILE A 408 11.65 -24.69 -8.81
N VAL A 409 11.90 -23.39 -8.55
CA VAL A 409 10.91 -22.35 -8.77
C VAL A 409 11.43 -21.36 -9.83
N GLU A 410 10.63 -21.14 -10.87
CA GLU A 410 10.86 -20.06 -11.83
C GLU A 410 10.26 -18.77 -11.27
N ALA A 411 11.09 -17.92 -10.70
CA ALA A 411 10.74 -16.62 -10.16
C ALA A 411 10.59 -15.59 -11.30
N LYS A 412 9.52 -14.78 -11.23
CA LYS A 412 9.29 -13.65 -12.15
C LYS A 412 9.51 -12.31 -11.46
N ASN A 413 9.32 -12.27 -10.13
CA ASN A 413 9.41 -11.04 -9.36
C ASN A 413 9.77 -11.28 -7.88
N GLY A 414 10.55 -12.32 -7.59
CA GLY A 414 10.97 -12.62 -6.22
C GLY A 414 11.75 -11.47 -5.58
N ALA A 415 11.56 -11.20 -4.30
CA ALA A 415 12.28 -10.13 -3.60
C ALA A 415 13.60 -10.65 -3.05
N LYS A 416 14.74 -10.04 -3.43
CA LYS A 416 16.06 -10.35 -2.85
C LYS A 416 16.17 -9.67 -1.49
N ILE A 417 16.30 -10.46 -0.43
CA ILE A 417 16.39 -9.93 0.94
C ILE A 417 17.78 -10.07 1.58
N ASP A 418 18.79 -10.53 0.85
CA ASP A 418 20.15 -10.76 1.37
C ASP A 418 20.71 -9.61 2.19
N LYS A 419 20.48 -8.38 1.75
CA LYS A 419 20.96 -7.17 2.45
C LYS A 419 20.27 -6.93 3.78
N LEU A 420 19.02 -7.38 3.93
CA LEU A 420 18.24 -7.27 5.17
C LEU A 420 18.34 -8.52 6.02
N SER A 421 18.75 -9.66 5.44
CA SER A 421 18.83 -10.95 6.12
C SER A 421 19.76 -10.91 7.33
N ALA A 422 19.36 -11.59 8.39
CA ALA A 422 20.19 -11.82 9.58
C ALA A 422 21.35 -12.80 9.30
N ILE A 423 21.19 -13.62 8.27
CA ILE A 423 22.20 -14.61 7.82
C ILE A 423 22.76 -14.12 6.50
N SER A 424 24.03 -13.76 6.51
CA SER A 424 24.70 -13.27 5.31
C SER A 424 25.10 -14.43 4.37
N GLY A 425 24.98 -14.20 3.06
CA GLY A 425 25.47 -15.08 2.03
C GLY A 425 24.56 -16.26 1.69
N GLU A 426 23.29 -16.24 2.06
CA GLU A 426 22.31 -17.26 1.67
C GLU A 426 21.75 -17.03 0.26
N ASP A 427 22.03 -15.86 -0.37
CA ASP A 427 21.46 -15.46 -1.67
C ASP A 427 19.93 -15.61 -1.69
N GLU A 428 19.30 -15.16 -0.59
CA GLU A 428 17.90 -15.40 -0.30
C GLU A 428 16.95 -14.58 -1.17
N VAL A 429 15.99 -15.28 -1.78
CA VAL A 429 14.84 -14.71 -2.49
C VAL A 429 13.59 -15.14 -1.76
N LEU A 430 12.82 -14.16 -1.28
CA LEU A 430 11.62 -14.37 -0.49
C LEU A 430 10.36 -14.04 -1.29
N PHE A 431 9.41 -14.99 -1.32
CA PHE A 431 8.07 -14.78 -1.86
C PHE A 431 7.10 -14.47 -0.72
N LYS A 432 6.11 -13.64 -1.04
CA LYS A 432 5.05 -13.23 -0.09
C LYS A 432 4.22 -14.41 0.37
N ASN A 433 3.55 -14.25 1.51
CA ASN A 433 2.45 -15.15 1.83
C ASN A 433 1.31 -14.95 0.80
N GLU A 434 0.55 -16.01 0.57
CA GLU A 434 -0.49 -16.09 -0.46
C GLU A 434 0.02 -15.90 -1.90
N GLN A 435 1.35 -16.07 -2.12
CA GLN A 435 1.91 -16.09 -3.47
C GLN A 435 1.33 -17.25 -4.27
N LYS A 436 0.92 -16.96 -5.50
CA LYS A 436 0.39 -17.94 -6.43
C LYS A 436 1.49 -18.54 -7.28
N PHE A 437 1.39 -19.84 -7.49
CA PHE A 437 2.30 -20.60 -8.33
C PHE A 437 1.53 -21.56 -9.24
N ARG A 438 2.09 -21.83 -10.40
CA ARG A 438 1.66 -22.91 -11.29
C ARG A 438 2.61 -24.09 -11.14
N ILE A 439 2.10 -25.26 -10.77
CA ILE A 439 2.91 -26.47 -10.70
C ILE A 439 3.12 -26.99 -12.12
N LYS A 440 4.39 -27.07 -12.55
CA LYS A 440 4.79 -27.50 -13.90
C LYS A 440 4.99 -29.01 -13.99
N ASP A 441 5.59 -29.60 -12.96
CA ASP A 441 5.90 -31.01 -12.89
C ASP A 441 6.10 -31.45 -11.43
N VAL A 442 5.84 -32.71 -11.16
CA VAL A 442 6.06 -33.33 -9.84
C VAL A 442 6.70 -34.68 -10.06
N LYS A 443 7.87 -34.90 -9.45
CA LYS A 443 8.62 -36.17 -9.52
C LYS A 443 8.81 -36.73 -8.12
N SER A 444 8.67 -38.04 -8.00
CA SER A 444 8.97 -38.77 -6.77
C SER A 444 9.69 -40.05 -7.12
N ASP A 445 10.84 -40.27 -6.53
CA ASP A 445 11.64 -41.46 -6.69
C ASP A 445 12.26 -41.91 -5.34
N LYS A 446 13.13 -42.94 -5.36
CA LYS A 446 13.81 -43.44 -4.17
C LYS A 446 14.77 -42.47 -3.51
N ASN A 447 15.14 -41.35 -4.19
CA ASN A 447 16.05 -40.37 -3.71
C ASN A 447 15.36 -39.11 -3.15
N GLY A 448 14.02 -39.03 -3.26
CA GLY A 448 13.21 -37.92 -2.76
C GLY A 448 12.17 -37.41 -3.75
N GLN A 449 11.69 -36.23 -3.47
CA GLN A 449 10.63 -35.57 -4.23
C GLN A 449 11.17 -34.28 -4.87
N THR A 450 10.71 -33.97 -6.09
CA THR A 450 11.04 -32.71 -6.75
C THR A 450 9.76 -32.08 -7.30
N ILE A 451 9.54 -30.83 -6.96
CA ILE A 451 8.39 -30.03 -7.39
C ILE A 451 8.90 -28.87 -8.24
N TYR A 452 8.49 -28.82 -9.50
CA TYR A 452 8.77 -27.73 -10.43
C TYR A 452 7.59 -26.78 -10.46
N MET A 453 7.82 -25.50 -10.20
CA MET A 453 6.75 -24.51 -10.17
C MET A 453 7.20 -23.18 -10.76
N GLU A 454 6.24 -22.38 -11.17
CA GLU A 454 6.43 -21.05 -11.77
C GLU A 454 5.61 -20.05 -10.99
N GLU A 455 6.20 -18.90 -10.63
CA GLU A 455 5.50 -17.75 -10.07
C GLU A 455 4.50 -17.17 -11.09
N ILE A 456 3.25 -16.81 -10.65
CA ILE A 456 2.21 -16.24 -11.50
C ILE A 456 1.62 -14.95 -10.93
#